data_1f9b0ffcff2e49db1ed45e3aca238a76
#
_entry.id   1f9b0ffcff2e49db1ed45e3aca238a76
#
_cell.length_a   1.000
_cell.length_b   1.000
_cell.length_c   1.000
_cell.angle_alpha   90.00
_cell.angle_beta   90.00
_cell.angle_gamma   90.00
#
_symmetry.space_group_name_H-M   'P 1'
#
loop_
_entity.id
_entity.type
_entity.pdbx_description
1 polymer ?
#
loop_
_entity_poly.entity_id
_entity_poly.type
_entity_poly.pdbx_seq_one_letter_code
_entity_poly.pdbx_strand_id
1 'polypeptide(L)'
;MKTLLKILGIIVLIVILGIAFLIWRFDPETLGAAVINRLNQNEGVEITAESFALSPFKGLELQSAQATFSQESGTLYIELDRLLLEHEIPPLLQGRFEVHQIVLESPQIEVVSVPVQPAGESESTPSGGGGGKGEGEATNSGAVEGPDSGGLVVDVRSLRIVDGRLAMRTEGAEQPSMEIVDLDVDFNDIVLNPSGDSPLEQIKASGILTAAEIRTAGVTVTDARGGITIGDSKIALSDMGLATPNAQLSLPSFEADFTASPFTYRVEVAGGVDVNSVMNATSDGFGPASLSLQGSGAGPDLKDFVADGTLRLESGKIPSSPWLAIVEKLLGAAFINGAAYQGTDIALDVANGRLDIAPFELVSEAFKLGSAGWVDLQGPISLRLDVFAPRDLMSIGGVTGDVLDALTDENGWLTVSFDVGGSLGEPDVALDTTIFEEAARSGLKKGIKKGISGLIKKD
;
A
#
# COMPACT_ATOMS: atom_id res chain seq x y z
N MET A 1 -4.84 1.47 -13.73
CA MET A 1 -3.80 0.44 -13.53
C MET A 1 -3.76 -0.61 -14.64
N LYS A 2 -4.87 -1.23 -15.11
CA LYS A 2 -4.81 -2.13 -16.29
C LYS A 2 -4.19 -1.48 -17.54
N THR A 3 -4.49 -0.20 -17.75
CA THR A 3 -3.94 0.59 -18.84
C THR A 3 -2.43 0.78 -18.69
N LEU A 4 -1.97 1.03 -17.47
CA LEU A 4 -0.56 1.26 -17.14
C LEU A 4 0.30 0.01 -17.36
N LEU A 5 -0.19 -1.16 -16.94
CA LEU A 5 0.48 -2.43 -17.17
C LEU A 5 0.45 -2.84 -18.66
N LYS A 6 -0.67 -2.60 -19.35
CA LYS A 6 -0.73 -2.78 -20.82
C LYS A 6 0.29 -1.88 -21.52
N ILE A 7 0.42 -0.63 -21.06
CA ILE A 7 1.35 0.34 -21.64
C ILE A 7 2.80 -0.09 -21.35
N LEU A 8 3.13 -0.50 -20.12
CA LEU A 8 4.48 -0.99 -19.79
C LEU A 8 4.86 -2.23 -20.63
N GLY A 9 3.94 -3.20 -20.74
CA GLY A 9 4.14 -4.37 -21.60
C GLY A 9 4.27 -4.01 -23.09
N ILE A 10 3.46 -3.05 -23.57
CA ILE A 10 3.56 -2.56 -24.95
C ILE A 10 4.88 -1.82 -25.18
N ILE A 11 5.38 -1.08 -24.19
CA ILE A 11 6.68 -0.39 -24.32
C ILE A 11 7.81 -1.39 -24.43
N VAL A 12 7.89 -2.36 -23.54
CA VAL A 12 8.90 -3.42 -23.60
C VAL A 12 8.80 -4.18 -24.92
N LEU A 13 7.58 -4.51 -25.36
CA LEU A 13 7.35 -5.19 -26.63
C LEU A 13 7.70 -4.31 -27.84
N ILE A 14 7.37 -3.01 -27.83
CA ILE A 14 7.70 -2.07 -28.91
C ILE A 14 9.21 -1.84 -28.98
N VAL A 15 9.88 -1.69 -27.85
CA VAL A 15 11.35 -1.59 -27.79
C VAL A 15 11.97 -2.86 -28.38
N ILE A 16 11.53 -4.03 -27.99
CA ILE A 16 12.06 -5.31 -28.48
C ILE A 16 11.74 -5.52 -29.97
N LEU A 17 10.52 -5.30 -30.41
CA LEU A 17 10.10 -5.45 -31.80
C LEU A 17 10.72 -4.38 -32.71
N GLY A 18 10.82 -3.13 -32.22
CA GLY A 18 11.50 -2.05 -32.93
C GLY A 18 12.98 -2.37 -33.19
N ILE A 19 13.64 -2.93 -32.21
CA ILE A 19 15.04 -3.34 -32.28
C ILE A 19 15.23 -4.54 -33.19
N ALA A 20 14.39 -5.56 -33.11
CA ALA A 20 14.41 -6.73 -33.98
C ALA A 20 14.25 -6.37 -35.46
N PHE A 21 13.35 -5.42 -35.76
CA PHE A 21 13.13 -4.92 -37.10
C PHE A 21 14.31 -4.07 -37.64
N LEU A 22 15.00 -3.33 -36.74
CA LEU A 22 16.14 -2.46 -37.06
C LEU A 22 17.35 -3.21 -37.59
N ILE A 23 17.68 -4.33 -37.00
CA ILE A 23 18.87 -5.11 -37.31
C ILE A 23 18.74 -5.82 -38.66
N TRP A 24 17.55 -6.08 -39.12
CA TRP A 24 17.31 -6.80 -40.39
C TRP A 24 17.60 -6.00 -41.66
N ARG A 25 17.78 -4.67 -41.60
CA ARG A 25 17.85 -3.86 -42.84
C ARG A 25 18.92 -2.74 -42.88
N PHE A 26 20.10 -2.97 -42.49
CA PHE A 26 21.36 -2.23 -42.65
C PHE A 26 21.34 -0.87 -43.37
N ASP A 27 21.05 0.24 -42.69
CA ASP A 27 21.62 1.56 -42.88
C ASP A 27 21.48 2.38 -41.60
N PRO A 28 22.57 2.66 -40.84
CA PRO A 28 22.48 3.18 -39.46
C PRO A 28 21.84 4.58 -39.33
N GLU A 29 22.05 5.48 -40.27
CA GLU A 29 21.59 6.87 -40.14
C GLU A 29 20.13 7.08 -40.58
N THR A 30 19.65 6.32 -41.55
CA THR A 30 18.26 6.39 -42.01
C THR A 30 17.30 5.52 -41.18
N LEU A 31 17.81 4.51 -40.50
CA LEU A 31 17.01 3.55 -39.77
C LEU A 31 16.42 4.12 -38.50
N GLY A 32 17.17 4.90 -37.71
CA GLY A 32 16.66 5.52 -36.47
C GLY A 32 15.44 6.41 -36.73
N ALA A 33 15.57 7.30 -37.72
CA ALA A 33 14.47 8.19 -38.14
C ALA A 33 13.27 7.42 -38.73
N ALA A 34 13.51 6.33 -39.48
CA ALA A 34 12.44 5.53 -40.06
C ALA A 34 11.64 4.75 -39.03
N VAL A 35 12.30 4.25 -37.98
CA VAL A 35 11.65 3.53 -36.88
C VAL A 35 10.85 4.48 -36.00
N ILE A 36 11.44 5.59 -35.58
CA ILE A 36 10.74 6.62 -34.82
C ILE A 36 9.52 7.10 -35.60
N ASN A 37 9.66 7.40 -36.90
CA ASN A 37 8.54 7.79 -37.75
C ASN A 37 7.47 6.69 -37.89
N ARG A 38 7.85 5.41 -37.90
CA ARG A 38 6.90 4.28 -37.95
C ARG A 38 6.14 4.09 -36.65
N LEU A 39 6.81 4.27 -35.52
CA LEU A 39 6.20 4.21 -34.19
C LEU A 39 5.24 5.37 -33.97
N ASN A 40 5.62 6.58 -34.42
CA ASN A 40 4.79 7.79 -34.35
C ASN A 40 3.60 7.78 -35.30
N GLN A 41 3.44 6.77 -36.18
CA GLN A 41 2.23 6.60 -37.01
C GLN A 41 1.04 6.02 -36.21
N ASN A 42 1.28 5.50 -35.02
CA ASN A 42 0.19 5.04 -34.16
C ASN A 42 -0.44 6.21 -33.42
N GLU A 43 -1.77 6.28 -33.40
CA GLU A 43 -2.50 7.33 -32.68
C GLU A 43 -2.13 7.34 -31.20
N GLY A 44 -1.81 8.52 -30.66
CA GLY A 44 -1.47 8.69 -29.24
C GLY A 44 -0.05 8.28 -28.86
N VAL A 45 0.84 8.00 -29.82
CA VAL A 45 2.25 7.66 -29.58
C VAL A 45 3.16 8.73 -30.17
N GLU A 46 4.00 9.35 -29.35
CA GLU A 46 5.02 10.29 -29.75
C GLU A 46 6.37 9.88 -29.15
N ILE A 47 7.35 9.59 -30.00
CA ILE A 47 8.70 9.17 -29.60
C ILE A 47 9.72 10.08 -30.25
N THR A 48 10.68 10.57 -29.46
CA THR A 48 11.83 11.35 -29.90
C THR A 48 13.11 10.80 -29.27
N ALA A 49 14.24 11.00 -29.93
CA ALA A 49 15.56 10.70 -29.38
C ALA A 49 16.58 11.69 -29.99
N GLU A 50 17.55 12.11 -29.17
CA GLU A 50 18.60 13.04 -29.65
C GLU A 50 19.64 12.35 -30.51
N SER A 51 20.05 11.13 -30.12
CA SER A 51 21.03 10.37 -30.87
C SER A 51 20.70 8.88 -30.94
N PHE A 52 21.09 8.28 -32.02
CA PHE A 52 20.97 6.88 -32.33
C PHE A 52 22.30 6.35 -32.83
N ALA A 53 22.88 5.37 -32.15
CA ALA A 53 24.09 4.73 -32.55
C ALA A 53 23.89 3.21 -32.64
N LEU A 54 24.24 2.62 -33.79
CA LEU A 54 24.23 1.19 -33.99
C LEU A 54 25.67 0.70 -34.24
N SER A 55 26.12 -0.17 -33.37
CA SER A 55 27.43 -0.82 -33.51
C SER A 55 27.23 -2.32 -33.69
N PRO A 56 27.81 -2.93 -34.73
CA PRO A 56 27.77 -4.38 -34.93
C PRO A 56 28.35 -5.18 -33.74
N PHE A 57 29.23 -4.57 -32.94
CA PHE A 57 29.95 -5.21 -31.84
C PHE A 57 29.45 -4.81 -30.46
N LYS A 58 28.78 -3.64 -30.33
CA LYS A 58 28.30 -3.13 -29.03
C LYS A 58 26.80 -3.11 -28.91
N GLY A 59 26.07 -3.27 -30.05
CA GLY A 59 24.63 -3.21 -30.03
C GLY A 59 24.06 -1.85 -30.42
N LEU A 60 22.84 -1.57 -29.96
CA LEU A 60 22.09 -0.35 -30.18
C LEU A 60 22.17 0.54 -28.95
N GLU A 61 22.44 1.81 -29.18
CA GLU A 61 22.42 2.85 -28.14
C GLU A 61 21.52 4.00 -28.57
N LEU A 62 20.58 4.38 -27.69
CA LEU A 62 19.78 5.60 -27.79
C LEU A 62 20.16 6.51 -26.64
N GLN A 63 20.28 7.81 -26.90
CA GLN A 63 20.55 8.82 -25.86
C GLN A 63 19.43 9.86 -25.87
N SER A 64 19.05 10.30 -24.65
CA SER A 64 18.03 11.31 -24.41
C SER A 64 16.71 10.98 -25.14
N ALA A 65 16.20 9.77 -24.93
CA ALA A 65 14.97 9.35 -25.56
C ALA A 65 13.75 9.73 -24.72
N GLN A 66 12.71 10.21 -25.37
CA GLN A 66 11.44 10.54 -24.75
C GLN A 66 10.32 9.83 -25.49
N ALA A 67 9.33 9.34 -24.76
CA ALA A 67 8.14 8.72 -25.31
C ALA A 67 6.90 9.18 -24.54
N THR A 68 5.87 9.57 -25.28
CA THR A 68 4.56 9.94 -24.73
C THR A 68 3.51 9.01 -25.32
N PHE A 69 2.68 8.43 -24.45
CA PHE A 69 1.58 7.56 -24.82
C PHE A 69 0.30 8.14 -24.22
N SER A 70 -0.59 8.62 -25.05
CA SER A 70 -1.85 9.24 -24.64
C SER A 70 -3.02 8.31 -24.94
N GLN A 71 -3.88 8.08 -23.94
CA GLN A 71 -5.12 7.30 -24.05
C GLN A 71 -6.25 8.03 -23.31
N GLU A 72 -7.50 7.65 -23.55
CA GLU A 72 -8.66 8.24 -22.86
C GLU A 72 -8.58 8.12 -21.31
N SER A 73 -7.89 7.10 -20.79
CA SER A 73 -7.74 6.83 -19.37
C SER A 73 -6.55 7.53 -18.71
N GLY A 74 -5.69 8.21 -19.49
CA GLY A 74 -4.52 8.90 -18.98
C GLY A 74 -3.35 8.94 -19.95
N THR A 75 -2.27 9.55 -19.51
CA THR A 75 -1.04 9.72 -20.29
C THR A 75 0.15 9.11 -19.54
N LEU A 76 1.01 8.41 -20.28
CA LEU A 76 2.29 7.92 -19.80
C LEU A 76 3.40 8.69 -20.46
N TYR A 77 4.27 9.30 -19.68
CA TYR A 77 5.50 9.95 -20.10
C TYR A 77 6.67 9.07 -19.69
N ILE A 78 7.60 8.88 -20.61
CA ILE A 78 8.87 8.17 -20.35
C ILE A 78 9.98 9.05 -20.92
N GLU A 79 10.93 9.33 -20.07
CA GLU A 79 12.19 9.96 -20.44
C GLU A 79 13.33 9.08 -19.96
N LEU A 80 14.38 8.91 -20.74
CA LEU A 80 15.54 8.13 -20.32
C LEU A 80 16.81 8.78 -20.89
N ASP A 81 17.85 8.80 -20.07
CA ASP A 81 19.15 9.33 -20.45
C ASP A 81 19.78 8.43 -21.51
N ARG A 82 19.70 7.13 -21.28
CA ARG A 82 20.33 6.17 -22.18
C ARG A 82 19.59 4.83 -22.19
N LEU A 83 19.40 4.28 -23.39
CA LEU A 83 19.04 2.89 -23.61
C LEU A 83 20.20 2.20 -24.32
N LEU A 84 20.69 1.13 -23.71
CA LEU A 84 21.70 0.27 -24.31
C LEU A 84 21.08 -1.12 -24.51
N LEU A 85 21.20 -1.63 -25.74
CA LEU A 85 20.82 -2.98 -26.08
C LEU A 85 22.05 -3.71 -26.62
N GLU A 86 22.49 -4.71 -25.87
CA GLU A 86 23.60 -5.57 -26.27
C GLU A 86 23.05 -6.84 -26.92
N HIS A 87 23.65 -7.24 -28.06
CA HIS A 87 23.27 -8.45 -28.80
C HIS A 87 24.47 -9.40 -28.95
N GLU A 88 24.17 -10.67 -29.17
CA GLU A 88 25.22 -11.68 -29.45
C GLU A 88 25.49 -11.79 -30.95
N ILE A 89 26.80 -11.79 -31.32
CA ILE A 89 27.25 -11.90 -32.72
C ILE A 89 27.04 -13.31 -33.30
N PRO A 90 27.36 -14.41 -32.58
CA PRO A 90 27.26 -15.76 -33.14
C PRO A 90 25.85 -16.14 -33.61
N PRO A 91 24.79 -15.83 -32.89
CA PRO A 91 23.41 -16.04 -33.37
C PRO A 91 23.03 -15.24 -34.60
N LEU A 92 23.52 -13.99 -34.71
CA LEU A 92 23.26 -13.13 -35.89
C LEU A 92 23.79 -13.79 -37.18
N LEU A 93 24.96 -14.45 -37.13
CA LEU A 93 25.53 -15.17 -38.27
C LEU A 93 24.67 -16.39 -38.69
N GLN A 94 23.80 -16.86 -37.81
CA GLN A 94 22.83 -17.94 -38.04
C GLN A 94 21.42 -17.43 -38.38
N GLY A 95 21.25 -16.12 -38.53
CA GLY A 95 19.95 -15.49 -38.80
C GLY A 95 19.02 -15.42 -37.58
N ARG A 96 19.56 -15.59 -36.36
CA ARG A 96 18.82 -15.42 -35.11
C ARG A 96 19.29 -14.17 -34.39
N PHE A 97 18.35 -13.43 -33.81
CA PHE A 97 18.62 -12.23 -33.04
C PHE A 97 18.42 -12.52 -31.54
N GLU A 98 19.51 -12.62 -30.82
CA GLU A 98 19.53 -12.85 -29.38
C GLU A 98 20.05 -11.58 -28.70
N VAL A 99 19.21 -10.98 -27.83
CA VAL A 99 19.55 -9.84 -27.00
C VAL A 99 20.15 -10.34 -25.70
N HIS A 100 21.41 -9.99 -25.47
CA HIS A 100 22.09 -10.38 -24.24
C HIS A 100 21.55 -9.57 -23.07
N GLN A 101 21.52 -8.25 -23.22
CA GLN A 101 21.12 -7.35 -22.15
C GLN A 101 20.45 -6.09 -22.73
N ILE A 102 19.43 -5.60 -22.01
CA ILE A 102 18.83 -4.28 -22.17
C ILE A 102 19.13 -3.49 -20.90
N VAL A 103 19.74 -2.31 -21.02
CA VAL A 103 19.97 -1.40 -19.90
C VAL A 103 19.23 -0.10 -20.15
N LEU A 104 18.43 0.33 -19.17
CA LEU A 104 17.77 1.63 -19.11
C LEU A 104 18.45 2.43 -18.01
N GLU A 105 19.12 3.53 -18.38
CA GLU A 105 19.78 4.43 -17.43
C GLU A 105 18.91 5.64 -17.18
N SER A 106 18.66 5.93 -15.90
CA SER A 106 17.88 7.05 -15.38
C SER A 106 16.49 7.20 -16.02
N PRO A 107 15.71 6.09 -16.19
CA PRO A 107 14.38 6.24 -16.76
C PRO A 107 13.47 6.99 -15.80
N GLN A 108 12.86 8.07 -16.27
CA GLN A 108 11.82 8.80 -15.57
C GLN A 108 10.48 8.41 -16.19
N ILE A 109 9.66 7.73 -15.41
CA ILE A 109 8.36 7.23 -15.85
C ILE A 109 7.29 7.99 -15.05
N GLU A 110 6.46 8.76 -15.76
CA GLU A 110 5.34 9.45 -15.14
C GLU A 110 4.01 8.97 -15.71
N VAL A 111 3.13 8.57 -14.84
CA VAL A 111 1.78 8.12 -15.17
C VAL A 111 0.78 9.15 -14.67
N VAL A 112 0.08 9.78 -15.60
CA VAL A 112 -0.99 10.73 -15.30
C VAL A 112 -2.33 10.08 -15.59
N SER A 113 -3.13 9.79 -14.55
CA SER A 113 -4.47 9.22 -14.68
C SER A 113 -5.53 10.31 -14.72
N VAL A 114 -6.52 10.15 -15.59
CA VAL A 114 -7.70 11.03 -15.62
C VAL A 114 -8.64 10.63 -14.49
N PRO A 115 -9.19 11.59 -13.70
CA PRO A 115 -10.17 11.29 -12.67
C PRO A 115 -11.39 10.61 -13.30
N VAL A 116 -11.74 9.43 -12.81
CA VAL A 116 -13.01 8.80 -13.20
C VAL A 116 -14.12 9.63 -12.56
N GLN A 117 -14.84 10.42 -13.36
CA GLN A 117 -16.07 11.04 -12.86
C GLN A 117 -17.02 9.91 -12.47
N PRO A 118 -17.55 9.91 -11.22
CA PRO A 118 -18.60 8.96 -10.87
C PRO A 118 -19.71 9.15 -11.88
N ALA A 119 -20.09 8.06 -12.56
CA ALA A 119 -21.21 8.09 -13.50
C ALA A 119 -22.39 8.69 -12.76
N GLY A 120 -22.75 9.93 -13.13
CA GLY A 120 -23.92 10.60 -12.57
C GLY A 120 -25.10 9.66 -12.72
N GLU A 121 -25.88 9.51 -11.68
CA GLU A 121 -27.12 8.76 -11.68
C GLU A 121 -27.89 9.19 -12.93
N SER A 122 -27.79 8.42 -13.98
CA SER A 122 -28.61 8.58 -15.16
C SER A 122 -30.00 8.19 -14.75
N GLU A 123 -30.86 9.19 -14.50
CA GLU A 123 -32.29 9.00 -14.43
C GLU A 123 -32.70 8.11 -15.60
N SER A 124 -33.03 6.88 -15.29
CA SER A 124 -33.56 5.92 -16.22
C SER A 124 -34.98 6.37 -16.66
N THR A 125 -35.03 7.13 -17.75
CA THR A 125 -36.26 7.31 -18.49
C THR A 125 -36.59 6.00 -19.20
N PRO A 126 -37.72 5.37 -18.96
CA PRO A 126 -38.12 4.17 -19.68
C PRO A 126 -38.62 4.56 -21.07
N SER A 127 -37.77 4.44 -22.08
CA SER A 127 -38.19 4.51 -23.49
C SER A 127 -38.44 3.14 -24.04
N GLY A 128 -39.67 2.93 -24.45
CA GLY A 128 -40.22 1.68 -24.93
C GLY A 128 -39.69 1.22 -26.29
N GLY A 129 -39.81 -0.04 -26.45
CA GLY A 129 -40.03 -0.92 -27.59
C GLY A 129 -39.56 -0.54 -28.99
N GLY A 130 -38.85 -1.50 -29.61
CA GLY A 130 -38.57 -1.48 -31.04
C GLY A 130 -37.71 -2.66 -31.44
N GLY A 131 -38.39 -3.78 -31.78
CA GLY A 131 -37.72 -4.96 -32.33
C GLY A 131 -37.13 -4.67 -33.70
N GLY A 132 -35.94 -5.19 -33.95
CA GLY A 132 -35.26 -5.22 -35.25
C GLY A 132 -34.41 -6.48 -35.35
N LYS A 133 -34.96 -7.52 -35.92
CA LYS A 133 -34.20 -8.67 -36.42
C LYS A 133 -33.35 -8.21 -37.61
N GLY A 134 -32.05 -8.36 -37.50
CA GLY A 134 -31.11 -8.26 -38.60
C GLY A 134 -30.26 -9.52 -38.67
N GLU A 135 -30.68 -10.44 -39.51
CA GLU A 135 -29.83 -11.52 -40.01
C GLU A 135 -28.77 -10.92 -40.90
N GLY A 136 -27.50 -11.08 -40.59
CA GLY A 136 -26.35 -10.63 -41.35
C GLY A 136 -25.36 -11.77 -41.56
N GLU A 137 -25.26 -12.17 -42.81
CA GLU A 137 -24.46 -13.22 -43.43
C GLU A 137 -23.04 -13.38 -42.91
N ALA A 138 -22.68 -14.63 -42.68
CA ALA A 138 -21.30 -15.09 -42.52
C ALA A 138 -20.54 -14.97 -43.85
N THR A 139 -19.71 -13.98 -43.99
CA THR A 139 -18.69 -13.92 -45.05
C THR A 139 -17.48 -14.75 -44.65
N ASN A 140 -17.39 -15.87 -45.30
CA ASN A 140 -16.26 -16.80 -45.30
C ASN A 140 -15.06 -16.12 -46.00
N SER A 141 -14.15 -15.51 -45.22
CA SER A 141 -12.88 -15.02 -45.76
C SER A 141 -11.86 -16.14 -45.72
N GLY A 142 -11.58 -16.66 -46.90
CA GLY A 142 -10.56 -17.68 -47.11
C GLY A 142 -9.21 -17.30 -46.52
N ALA A 143 -8.65 -18.21 -45.77
CA ALA A 143 -7.28 -18.16 -45.32
C ALA A 143 -6.36 -18.16 -46.53
N VAL A 144 -5.72 -17.01 -46.79
CA VAL A 144 -4.54 -16.97 -47.65
C VAL A 144 -3.39 -17.46 -46.79
N GLU A 145 -2.96 -18.67 -46.99
CA GLU A 145 -1.66 -19.17 -46.52
C GLU A 145 -0.57 -18.28 -47.15
N GLY A 146 -0.09 -17.28 -46.43
CA GLY A 146 1.14 -16.57 -46.73
C GLY A 146 2.34 -17.47 -46.48
N PRO A 147 3.45 -17.30 -47.22
CA PRO A 147 4.66 -18.09 -47.05
C PRO A 147 5.14 -17.94 -45.59
N ASP A 148 5.58 -19.07 -45.01
CA ASP A 148 6.25 -19.17 -43.71
C ASP A 148 7.16 -17.95 -43.45
N SER A 149 6.64 -16.93 -42.81
CA SER A 149 7.42 -15.89 -42.21
C SER A 149 8.05 -16.53 -40.98
N GLY A 150 9.25 -17.04 -41.10
CA GLY A 150 10.07 -17.46 -39.97
C GLY A 150 10.16 -16.26 -39.02
N GLY A 151 9.24 -16.25 -38.03
CA GLY A 151 9.14 -15.17 -37.06
C GLY A 151 10.47 -15.03 -36.36
N LEU A 152 10.97 -13.80 -36.30
CA LEU A 152 12.17 -13.48 -35.58
C LEU A 152 11.93 -13.85 -34.10
N VAL A 153 12.61 -14.86 -33.63
CA VAL A 153 12.60 -15.20 -32.20
C VAL A 153 13.53 -14.24 -31.50
N VAL A 154 12.96 -13.35 -30.70
CA VAL A 154 13.73 -12.43 -29.83
C VAL A 154 13.84 -13.08 -28.46
N ASP A 155 15.05 -13.43 -28.08
CA ASP A 155 15.37 -13.96 -26.76
C ASP A 155 16.13 -12.85 -26.00
N VAL A 156 15.57 -12.40 -24.88
CA VAL A 156 16.16 -11.34 -24.02
C VAL A 156 16.57 -12.02 -22.72
N ARG A 157 17.86 -12.05 -22.43
CA ARG A 157 18.36 -12.72 -21.21
C ARG A 157 18.25 -11.87 -19.96
N SER A 158 18.52 -10.57 -20.08
CA SER A 158 18.41 -9.66 -18.94
C SER A 158 17.89 -8.29 -19.33
N LEU A 159 17.18 -7.65 -18.38
CA LEU A 159 16.76 -6.26 -18.44
C LEU A 159 17.18 -5.59 -17.14
N ARG A 160 17.93 -4.51 -17.24
CA ARG A 160 18.39 -3.75 -16.10
C ARG A 160 17.88 -2.31 -16.17
N ILE A 161 17.31 -1.85 -15.08
CA ILE A 161 16.95 -0.45 -14.82
C ILE A 161 17.94 0.07 -13.78
N VAL A 162 18.52 1.24 -14.02
CA VAL A 162 19.50 1.87 -13.12
C VAL A 162 19.07 3.30 -12.87
N ASP A 163 19.03 3.70 -11.61
CA ASP A 163 18.69 5.06 -11.16
C ASP A 163 17.32 5.55 -11.69
N GLY A 164 16.35 4.64 -11.76
CA GLY A 164 15.01 4.92 -12.28
C GLY A 164 14.14 5.75 -11.33
N ARG A 165 13.20 6.50 -11.89
CA ARG A 165 12.14 7.17 -11.15
C ARG A 165 10.79 6.80 -11.72
N LEU A 166 9.84 6.46 -10.85
CA LEU A 166 8.45 6.22 -11.21
C LEU A 166 7.56 7.16 -10.42
N ALA A 167 6.74 7.95 -11.08
CA ALA A 167 5.76 8.82 -10.45
C ALA A 167 4.34 8.52 -10.96
N MET A 168 3.38 8.49 -10.07
CA MET A 168 1.96 8.37 -10.39
C MET A 168 1.23 9.59 -9.88
N ARG A 169 0.47 10.23 -10.74
CA ARG A 169 -0.30 11.42 -10.37
C ARG A 169 -1.68 11.40 -11.05
N THR A 170 -2.65 12.02 -10.42
CA THR A 170 -3.95 12.29 -11.04
C THR A 170 -3.86 13.61 -11.80
N GLU A 171 -4.51 13.72 -12.94
CA GLU A 171 -4.56 14.96 -13.71
C GLU A 171 -5.07 16.13 -12.87
N GLY A 172 -4.34 17.24 -12.90
CA GLY A 172 -4.62 18.43 -12.09
C GLY A 172 -4.09 18.39 -10.65
N ALA A 173 -3.53 17.29 -10.18
CA ALA A 173 -2.86 17.25 -8.88
C ALA A 173 -1.45 17.86 -8.97
N GLU A 174 -1.08 18.67 -7.94
CA GLU A 174 0.25 19.29 -7.87
C GLU A 174 1.35 18.30 -7.49
N GLN A 175 1.00 17.28 -6.71
CA GLN A 175 1.95 16.27 -6.22
C GLN A 175 1.55 14.87 -6.69
N PRO A 176 2.53 13.98 -6.91
CA PRO A 176 2.25 12.59 -7.20
C PRO A 176 1.58 11.91 -6.00
N SER A 177 0.65 11.00 -6.26
CA SER A 177 0.05 10.13 -5.24
C SER A 177 1.01 9.03 -4.78
N MET A 178 1.94 8.65 -5.66
CA MET A 178 3.05 7.73 -5.38
C MET A 178 4.27 8.12 -6.19
N GLU A 179 5.44 8.05 -5.58
CA GLU A 179 6.74 8.27 -6.22
C GLU A 179 7.74 7.24 -5.72
N ILE A 180 8.50 6.66 -6.64
CA ILE A 180 9.63 5.77 -6.36
C ILE A 180 10.88 6.45 -6.91
N VAL A 181 11.92 6.56 -6.08
CA VAL A 181 13.18 7.25 -6.40
C VAL A 181 14.32 6.26 -6.30
N ASP A 182 15.31 6.41 -7.18
CA ASP A 182 16.49 5.56 -7.31
C ASP A 182 16.07 4.07 -7.39
N LEU A 183 15.22 3.80 -8.38
CA LEU A 183 14.70 2.46 -8.65
C LEU A 183 15.73 1.69 -9.49
N ASP A 184 16.30 0.66 -8.91
CA ASP A 184 17.09 -0.34 -9.64
C ASP A 184 16.29 -1.64 -9.75
N VAL A 185 16.28 -2.20 -10.95
CA VAL A 185 15.69 -3.52 -11.21
C VAL A 185 16.63 -4.32 -12.07
N ASP A 186 16.91 -5.56 -11.69
CA ASP A 186 17.71 -6.49 -12.46
C ASP A 186 16.88 -7.75 -12.72
N PHE A 187 16.28 -7.83 -13.90
CA PHE A 187 15.54 -8.99 -14.36
C PHE A 187 16.46 -9.93 -15.12
N ASN A 188 16.36 -11.20 -14.78
CA ASN A 188 17.03 -12.30 -15.44
C ASN A 188 16.00 -13.31 -15.97
N ASP A 189 16.42 -14.16 -16.90
CA ASP A 189 15.60 -15.23 -17.46
C ASP A 189 14.26 -14.73 -18.03
N ILE A 190 14.33 -13.68 -18.85
CA ILE A 190 13.14 -13.09 -19.46
C ILE A 190 12.66 -14.00 -20.59
N VAL A 191 11.44 -14.50 -20.46
CA VAL A 191 10.77 -15.29 -21.49
C VAL A 191 9.64 -14.47 -22.10
N LEU A 192 9.70 -14.26 -23.41
CA LEU A 192 8.68 -13.58 -24.17
C LEU A 192 7.74 -14.58 -24.82
N ASN A 193 6.45 -14.49 -24.52
CA ASN A 193 5.40 -15.30 -25.14
C ASN A 193 4.49 -14.41 -26.01
N PRO A 194 4.77 -14.26 -27.31
CA PRO A 194 3.99 -13.37 -28.19
C PRO A 194 2.54 -13.79 -28.40
N SER A 195 2.15 -14.96 -27.91
CA SER A 195 0.79 -15.50 -28.05
C SER A 195 -0.12 -15.17 -26.86
N GLY A 196 0.37 -14.47 -25.84
CA GLY A 196 -0.45 -14.06 -24.70
C GLY A 196 -1.45 -12.95 -25.06
N ASP A 197 -2.66 -13.01 -24.50
CA ASP A 197 -3.73 -12.05 -24.77
C ASP A 197 -3.50 -10.69 -24.08
N SER A 198 -2.65 -10.67 -23.06
CA SER A 198 -2.27 -9.44 -22.33
C SER A 198 -0.76 -9.27 -22.27
N PRO A 199 -0.23 -8.03 -22.14
CA PRO A 199 1.20 -7.79 -22.01
C PRO A 199 1.88 -8.53 -20.85
N LEU A 200 1.16 -8.74 -19.73
CA LEU A 200 1.66 -9.51 -18.59
C LEU A 200 1.69 -11.02 -18.80
N GLU A 201 0.86 -11.55 -19.73
CA GLU A 201 0.94 -12.94 -20.16
C GLU A 201 2.06 -13.16 -21.18
N GLN A 202 2.46 -12.08 -21.85
CA GLN A 202 3.54 -12.11 -22.85
C GLN A 202 4.93 -12.10 -22.23
N ILE A 203 5.06 -11.78 -20.96
CA ILE A 203 6.35 -11.64 -20.28
C ILE A 203 6.38 -12.52 -19.03
N LYS A 204 7.46 -13.32 -18.90
CA LYS A 204 7.87 -13.95 -17.65
C LYS A 204 9.26 -13.47 -17.31
N ALA A 205 9.44 -12.97 -16.10
CA ALA A 205 10.73 -12.48 -15.65
C ALA A 205 10.83 -12.62 -14.13
N SER A 206 12.02 -12.85 -13.63
CA SER A 206 12.33 -12.80 -12.21
C SER A 206 13.57 -11.95 -11.98
N GLY A 207 13.64 -11.31 -10.83
CA GLY A 207 14.75 -10.40 -10.58
C GLY A 207 14.79 -9.87 -9.16
N ILE A 208 15.64 -8.88 -8.97
CA ILE A 208 15.77 -8.12 -7.73
C ILE A 208 15.38 -6.69 -8.01
N LEU A 209 14.58 -6.14 -7.09
CA LEU A 209 14.18 -4.74 -7.08
C LEU A 209 14.79 -4.06 -5.86
N THR A 210 15.38 -2.88 -6.05
CA THR A 210 15.78 -1.97 -4.97
C THR A 210 15.24 -0.58 -5.25
N ALA A 211 14.85 0.15 -4.22
CA ALA A 211 14.47 1.55 -4.32
C ALA A 211 14.96 2.28 -3.06
N ALA A 212 15.61 3.43 -3.25
CA ALA A 212 16.08 4.22 -2.12
C ALA A 212 14.92 4.82 -1.34
N GLU A 213 13.89 5.25 -2.06
CA GLU A 213 12.73 5.86 -1.41
C GLU A 213 11.44 5.60 -2.19
N ILE A 214 10.37 5.27 -1.45
CA ILE A 214 8.99 5.17 -1.96
C ILE A 214 8.14 6.13 -1.14
N ARG A 215 7.59 7.15 -1.78
CA ARG A 215 6.70 8.15 -1.18
C ARG A 215 5.28 7.90 -1.60
N THR A 216 4.37 7.90 -0.65
CA THR A 216 2.92 7.88 -0.88
C THR A 216 2.27 9.00 -0.06
N ALA A 217 0.96 9.22 -0.22
CA ALA A 217 0.25 10.20 0.60
C ALA A 217 0.33 9.83 2.11
N GLY A 218 1.30 10.42 2.82
CA GLY A 218 1.46 10.30 4.27
C GLY A 218 2.48 9.27 4.76
N VAL A 219 3.07 8.45 3.89
CA VAL A 219 4.10 7.46 4.27
C VAL A 219 5.30 7.54 3.35
N THR A 220 6.48 7.59 3.94
CA THR A 220 7.75 7.43 3.25
C THR A 220 8.41 6.14 3.70
N VAL A 221 8.72 5.29 2.74
CA VAL A 221 9.47 4.04 2.92
C VAL A 221 10.86 4.25 2.32
N THR A 222 11.89 3.81 3.02
CA THR A 222 13.28 3.87 2.54
C THR A 222 13.87 2.46 2.45
N ASP A 223 14.95 2.34 1.69
CA ASP A 223 15.76 1.13 1.59
C ASP A 223 14.95 -0.13 1.20
N ALA A 224 13.97 0.04 0.30
CA ALA A 224 13.19 -1.08 -0.20
C ALA A 224 14.06 -2.02 -1.02
N ARG A 225 14.09 -3.32 -0.69
CA ARG A 225 14.83 -4.34 -1.43
C ARG A 225 14.19 -5.71 -1.29
N GLY A 226 13.98 -6.39 -2.42
CA GLY A 226 13.41 -7.74 -2.43
C GLY A 226 13.41 -8.38 -3.80
N GLY A 227 12.88 -9.59 -3.88
CA GLY A 227 12.64 -10.30 -5.14
C GLY A 227 11.41 -9.77 -5.86
N ILE A 228 11.44 -9.76 -7.18
CA ILE A 228 10.28 -9.46 -8.04
C ILE A 228 10.12 -10.55 -9.08
N THR A 229 8.89 -10.99 -9.30
CA THR A 229 8.53 -11.93 -10.36
C THR A 229 7.33 -11.42 -11.13
N ILE A 230 7.38 -11.48 -12.45
CA ILE A 230 6.31 -11.10 -13.35
C ILE A 230 5.99 -12.31 -14.22
N GLY A 231 4.72 -12.64 -14.40
CA GLY A 231 4.27 -13.71 -15.29
C GLY A 231 2.84 -14.13 -15.05
N ASP A 232 2.22 -14.76 -16.04
CA ASP A 232 0.86 -15.29 -15.95
C ASP A 232 -0.17 -14.25 -15.43
N SER A 233 -0.07 -13.01 -15.91
CA SER A 233 -0.87 -11.85 -15.46
C SER A 233 -0.72 -11.50 -13.97
N LYS A 234 0.39 -11.90 -13.34
CA LYS A 234 0.69 -11.62 -11.94
C LYS A 234 2.00 -10.86 -11.77
N ILE A 235 2.06 -10.10 -10.68
CA ILE A 235 3.29 -9.52 -10.15
C ILE A 235 3.41 -10.00 -8.71
N ALA A 236 4.53 -10.60 -8.37
CA ALA A 236 4.84 -11.01 -7.01
C ALA A 236 6.12 -10.33 -6.51
N LEU A 237 6.09 -9.91 -5.25
CA LEU A 237 7.25 -9.45 -4.51
C LEU A 237 7.51 -10.45 -3.38
N SER A 238 8.78 -10.75 -3.12
CA SER A 238 9.17 -11.69 -2.08
C SER A 238 10.32 -11.12 -1.25
N ASP A 239 10.29 -11.43 0.05
CA ASP A 239 11.35 -11.09 0.99
C ASP A 239 11.77 -9.61 0.92
N MET A 240 10.81 -8.71 0.69
CA MET A 240 11.09 -7.29 0.57
C MET A 240 11.29 -6.66 1.94
N GLY A 241 12.50 -6.16 2.21
CA GLY A 241 12.78 -5.34 3.38
C GLY A 241 12.36 -3.89 3.11
N LEU A 242 11.79 -3.23 4.10
CA LEU A 242 11.30 -1.86 4.06
C LEU A 242 11.66 -1.14 5.37
N ALA A 243 12.11 0.10 5.28
CA ALA A 243 12.30 0.95 6.46
C ALA A 243 11.39 2.16 6.39
N THR A 244 10.85 2.57 7.53
CA THR A 244 10.18 3.85 7.72
C THR A 244 10.81 4.55 8.92
N PRO A 245 10.56 5.84 9.17
CA PRO A 245 11.08 6.51 10.37
C PRO A 245 10.73 5.78 11.67
N ASN A 246 9.62 5.04 11.70
CA ASN A 246 9.05 4.45 12.91
C ASN A 246 8.97 2.91 12.86
N ALA A 247 9.44 2.28 11.79
CA ALA A 247 9.36 0.82 11.68
C ALA A 247 10.44 0.26 10.75
N GLN A 248 10.85 -0.97 11.05
CA GLN A 248 11.62 -1.84 10.18
C GLN A 248 10.71 -3.00 9.79
N LEU A 249 10.18 -2.96 8.58
CA LEU A 249 9.18 -3.91 8.10
C LEU A 249 9.77 -4.82 7.05
N SER A 250 9.15 -5.95 6.87
CA SER A 250 9.35 -6.84 5.73
C SER A 250 8.00 -7.19 5.10
N LEU A 251 7.98 -7.38 3.79
CA LEU A 251 6.91 -8.04 3.08
C LEU A 251 7.41 -9.43 2.68
N PRO A 252 7.14 -10.47 3.48
CA PRO A 252 7.47 -11.84 3.12
C PRO A 252 6.87 -12.24 1.78
N SER A 253 5.63 -11.78 1.54
CA SER A 253 4.95 -11.99 0.27
C SER A 253 4.01 -10.83 -0.09
N PHE A 254 3.98 -10.48 -1.36
CA PHE A 254 2.94 -9.67 -2.01
C PHE A 254 2.67 -10.27 -3.38
N GLU A 255 1.42 -10.52 -3.71
CA GLU A 255 0.99 -10.99 -5.02
C GLU A 255 -0.17 -10.14 -5.51
N ALA A 256 -0.05 -9.57 -6.72
CA ALA A 256 -1.13 -8.90 -7.43
C ALA A 256 -1.52 -9.71 -8.67
N ASP A 257 -2.79 -10.04 -8.80
CA ASP A 257 -3.38 -10.81 -9.88
C ASP A 257 -4.23 -9.90 -10.77
N PHE A 258 -3.84 -9.75 -12.02
CA PHE A 258 -4.46 -8.88 -13.01
C PHE A 258 -5.39 -9.62 -13.97
N THR A 259 -5.68 -10.90 -13.73
CA THR A 259 -6.66 -11.66 -14.53
C THR A 259 -8.10 -11.15 -14.30
N ALA A 260 -8.39 -10.60 -13.12
CA ALA A 260 -9.68 -10.02 -12.77
C ALA A 260 -9.72 -8.48 -12.97
N SER A 261 -10.93 -7.92 -13.03
CA SER A 261 -11.16 -6.47 -13.05
C SER A 261 -12.23 -6.10 -12.01
N PRO A 262 -11.88 -5.37 -10.96
CA PRO A 262 -10.56 -4.86 -10.61
C PRO A 262 -9.56 -5.99 -10.33
N PHE A 263 -8.24 -5.69 -10.38
CA PHE A 263 -7.20 -6.64 -9.98
C PHE A 263 -7.33 -6.96 -8.48
N THR A 264 -6.88 -8.15 -8.09
CA THR A 264 -6.84 -8.55 -6.68
C THR A 264 -5.41 -8.64 -6.19
N TYR A 265 -5.22 -8.48 -4.89
CA TYR A 265 -3.90 -8.64 -4.30
C TYR A 265 -3.96 -9.28 -2.92
N ARG A 266 -2.85 -9.88 -2.53
CA ARG A 266 -2.59 -10.40 -1.19
C ARG A 266 -1.26 -9.84 -0.70
N VAL A 267 -1.15 -9.60 0.60
CA VAL A 267 0.05 -9.06 1.22
C VAL A 267 0.25 -9.66 2.60
N GLU A 268 1.50 -9.97 2.92
CA GLU A 268 1.95 -10.27 4.27
C GLU A 268 2.94 -9.20 4.69
N VAL A 269 2.76 -8.64 5.88
CA VAL A 269 3.65 -7.64 6.48
C VAL A 269 4.10 -8.13 7.83
N ALA A 270 5.39 -8.06 8.11
CA ALA A 270 5.94 -8.39 9.41
C ALA A 270 7.09 -7.42 9.76
N GLY A 271 7.39 -7.24 11.04
CA GLY A 271 8.56 -6.47 11.44
C GLY A 271 8.44 -5.74 12.76
N GLY A 272 9.49 -4.98 13.08
CA GLY A 272 9.56 -4.17 14.28
C GLY A 272 8.92 -2.80 14.10
N VAL A 273 8.20 -2.32 15.11
CA VAL A 273 7.55 -1.00 15.14
C VAL A 273 8.03 -0.25 16.38
N ASP A 274 8.47 1.00 16.19
CA ASP A 274 8.76 1.90 17.29
C ASP A 274 7.48 2.62 17.75
N VAL A 275 6.77 2.00 18.68
CA VAL A 275 5.52 2.55 19.22
C VAL A 275 5.76 3.91 19.90
N ASN A 276 6.96 4.15 20.45
CA ASN A 276 7.27 5.42 21.08
C ASN A 276 7.24 6.59 20.09
N SER A 277 7.83 6.38 18.92
CA SER A 277 7.79 7.38 17.84
C SER A 277 6.38 7.59 17.30
N VAL A 278 5.60 6.51 17.12
CA VAL A 278 4.20 6.60 16.67
C VAL A 278 3.34 7.40 17.65
N MET A 279 3.58 7.22 18.95
CA MET A 279 2.82 7.88 20.03
C MET A 279 3.40 9.23 20.46
N ASN A 280 4.41 9.77 19.76
CA ASN A 280 5.15 10.96 20.15
C ASN A 280 5.63 10.92 21.62
N ALA A 281 6.04 9.73 22.07
CA ALA A 281 6.46 9.47 23.44
C ALA A 281 7.97 9.70 23.61
N THR A 282 8.40 9.86 24.86
CA THR A 282 9.83 9.98 25.17
C THR A 282 10.55 8.62 25.03
N SER A 283 11.85 8.63 24.79
CA SER A 283 12.69 7.47 24.45
C SER A 283 12.75 6.34 25.51
N ASP A 284 12.29 6.55 26.74
CA ASP A 284 12.30 5.56 27.82
C ASP A 284 10.92 4.88 28.02
N GLY A 285 10.19 4.72 26.91
CA GLY A 285 8.80 4.31 26.93
C GLY A 285 8.51 2.86 26.66
N PHE A 286 7.56 2.61 25.77
CA PHE A 286 7.11 1.25 25.43
C PHE A 286 8.29 0.36 25.04
N GLY A 287 8.18 -0.92 25.40
CA GLY A 287 9.12 -1.95 24.98
C GLY A 287 9.12 -2.14 23.46
N PRO A 288 10.03 -2.96 22.94
CA PRO A 288 10.01 -3.33 21.52
C PRO A 288 8.65 -3.88 21.12
N ALA A 289 8.22 -3.53 19.91
CA ALA A 289 6.97 -4.07 19.36
C ALA A 289 7.23 -4.73 18.03
N SER A 290 6.49 -5.79 17.73
CA SER A 290 6.50 -6.47 16.44
C SER A 290 5.10 -6.60 15.88
N LEU A 291 4.98 -6.31 14.58
CA LEU A 291 3.74 -6.41 13.81
C LEU A 291 3.78 -7.66 12.93
N SER A 292 2.68 -8.36 12.83
CA SER A 292 2.41 -9.37 11.82
C SER A 292 1.01 -9.14 11.29
N LEU A 293 0.87 -8.95 9.98
CA LEU A 293 -0.41 -8.64 9.32
C LEU A 293 -0.50 -9.44 8.02
N GLN A 294 -1.68 -10.01 7.76
CA GLN A 294 -2.02 -10.65 6.50
C GLN A 294 -3.26 -9.99 5.92
N GLY A 295 -3.24 -9.66 4.64
CA GLY A 295 -4.36 -8.98 4.04
C GLY A 295 -4.56 -9.26 2.56
N SER A 296 -5.72 -8.87 2.07
CA SER A 296 -6.08 -8.94 0.66
C SER A 296 -7.02 -7.81 0.28
N GLY A 297 -7.03 -7.48 -1.00
CA GLY A 297 -7.92 -6.43 -1.51
C GLY A 297 -8.15 -6.55 -2.99
N ALA A 298 -8.96 -5.62 -3.52
CA ALA A 298 -9.24 -5.51 -4.94
C ALA A 298 -9.14 -4.05 -5.38
N GLY A 299 -8.45 -3.80 -6.51
CA GLY A 299 -8.25 -2.44 -7.01
C GLY A 299 -7.32 -1.59 -6.14
N PRO A 300 -7.29 -0.28 -6.35
CA PRO A 300 -6.38 0.64 -5.67
C PRO A 300 -6.97 1.28 -4.41
N ASP A 301 -8.25 1.05 -4.08
CA ASP A 301 -8.91 1.69 -2.95
C ASP A 301 -8.62 0.93 -1.65
N LEU A 302 -8.09 1.62 -0.64
CA LEU A 302 -7.87 1.06 0.69
C LEU A 302 -9.16 0.62 1.40
N LYS A 303 -10.33 1.07 0.95
CA LYS A 303 -11.61 0.61 1.49
C LYS A 303 -11.90 -0.85 1.18
N ASP A 304 -11.36 -1.35 0.06
CA ASP A 304 -11.49 -2.75 -0.35
C ASP A 304 -10.39 -3.64 0.24
N PHE A 305 -9.49 -3.07 1.05
CA PHE A 305 -8.46 -3.81 1.77
C PHE A 305 -9.01 -4.38 3.07
N VAL A 306 -8.83 -5.68 3.26
CA VAL A 306 -9.19 -6.41 4.48
C VAL A 306 -7.93 -7.14 4.97
N ALA A 307 -7.62 -7.00 6.25
CA ALA A 307 -6.47 -7.66 6.84
C ALA A 307 -6.74 -8.03 8.30
N ASP A 308 -6.09 -9.07 8.77
CA ASP A 308 -6.01 -9.44 10.17
C ASP A 308 -4.55 -9.56 10.60
N GLY A 309 -4.30 -9.37 11.89
CA GLY A 309 -2.95 -9.44 12.40
C GLY A 309 -2.82 -9.27 13.90
N THR A 310 -1.58 -9.17 14.32
CA THR A 310 -1.22 -9.03 15.74
C THR A 310 -0.08 -8.03 15.88
N LEU A 311 -0.24 -7.09 16.79
CA LEU A 311 0.85 -6.28 17.32
C LEU A 311 1.26 -6.87 18.69
N ARG A 312 2.45 -7.46 18.75
CA ARG A 312 3.04 -7.92 19.99
C ARG A 312 3.85 -6.78 20.60
N LEU A 313 3.48 -6.38 21.79
CA LEU A 313 4.20 -5.41 22.61
C LEU A 313 4.96 -6.15 23.70
N GLU A 314 6.28 -6.06 23.70
CA GLU A 314 7.12 -6.63 24.75
C GLU A 314 6.98 -5.84 26.06
N SER A 315 7.46 -6.44 27.16
CA SER A 315 7.47 -5.75 28.46
C SER A 315 8.29 -4.44 28.38
N GLY A 316 7.82 -3.41 29.06
CA GLY A 316 8.43 -2.10 29.03
C GLY A 316 7.93 -1.19 30.13
N LYS A 317 8.03 0.11 29.90
CA LYS A 317 7.46 1.14 30.76
C LYS A 317 6.45 1.95 29.96
N ILE A 318 5.43 2.44 30.61
CA ILE A 318 4.47 3.34 30.00
C ILE A 318 5.15 4.73 29.88
N PRO A 319 5.33 5.27 28.67
CA PRO A 319 6.05 6.53 28.49
C PRO A 319 5.24 7.71 29.00
N SER A 320 5.96 8.76 29.39
CA SER A 320 5.32 10.05 29.61
C SER A 320 4.83 10.63 28.30
N SER A 321 3.54 10.89 28.23
CA SER A 321 2.90 11.55 27.08
C SER A 321 1.92 12.63 27.56
N PRO A 322 1.70 13.69 26.76
CA PRO A 322 0.77 14.77 27.14
C PRO A 322 -0.64 14.28 27.44
N TRP A 323 -1.15 13.30 26.68
CA TRP A 323 -2.50 12.77 26.86
C TRP A 323 -2.62 11.88 28.08
N LEU A 324 -1.60 11.07 28.43
CA LEU A 324 -1.58 10.30 29.69
C LEU A 324 -1.50 11.22 30.90
N ALA A 325 -0.80 12.37 30.80
CA ALA A 325 -0.81 13.38 31.84
C ALA A 325 -2.22 13.96 32.09
N ILE A 326 -3.06 14.05 31.05
CA ILE A 326 -4.47 14.42 31.20
C ILE A 326 -5.23 13.34 31.96
N VAL A 327 -5.04 12.07 31.64
CA VAL A 327 -5.66 10.93 32.33
C VAL A 327 -5.26 10.95 33.81
N GLU A 328 -3.97 11.07 34.15
CA GLU A 328 -3.50 11.14 35.53
C GLU A 328 -4.06 12.32 36.29
N LYS A 329 -4.15 13.50 35.64
CA LYS A 329 -4.76 14.69 36.23
C LYS A 329 -6.25 14.47 36.54
N LEU A 330 -6.98 13.80 35.64
CA LEU A 330 -8.40 13.49 35.85
C LEU A 330 -8.61 12.45 36.97
N LEU A 331 -7.67 11.47 37.08
CA LEU A 331 -7.65 10.49 38.15
C LEU A 331 -7.19 11.08 39.50
N GLY A 332 -6.61 12.28 39.51
CA GLY A 332 -6.01 12.91 40.68
C GLY A 332 -4.81 12.14 41.26
N ALA A 333 -4.09 11.43 40.41
CA ALA A 333 -3.00 10.54 40.82
C ALA A 333 -1.96 10.40 39.69
N ALA A 334 -0.71 10.26 40.07
CA ALA A 334 0.43 10.11 39.13
C ALA A 334 1.09 8.75 39.37
N PHE A 335 0.53 7.68 38.81
CA PHE A 335 1.05 6.33 38.96
C PHE A 335 1.17 5.57 37.62
N ILE A 336 0.69 6.12 36.51
CA ILE A 336 0.69 5.49 35.19
C ILE A 336 2.02 5.73 34.48
N ASN A 337 2.46 7.00 34.44
CA ASN A 337 3.68 7.39 33.78
C ASN A 337 4.91 6.71 34.40
N GLY A 338 5.74 6.07 33.58
CA GLY A 338 6.95 5.36 33.99
C GLY A 338 6.72 4.01 34.65
N ALA A 339 5.46 3.58 34.81
CA ALA A 339 5.16 2.26 35.38
C ALA A 339 5.57 1.13 34.43
N ALA A 340 6.19 0.10 35.00
CA ALA A 340 6.51 -1.12 34.26
C ALA A 340 5.24 -1.92 33.97
N TYR A 341 5.15 -2.51 32.76
CA TYR A 341 4.06 -3.40 32.35
C TYR A 341 4.61 -4.71 31.77
N GLN A 342 3.78 -5.74 31.78
CA GLN A 342 4.04 -7.02 31.14
C GLN A 342 3.66 -6.94 29.67
N GLY A 343 4.41 -7.66 28.80
CA GLY A 343 4.11 -7.74 27.39
C GLY A 343 2.71 -8.29 27.09
N THR A 344 2.12 -7.87 25.98
CA THR A 344 0.78 -8.28 25.54
C THR A 344 0.71 -8.41 24.02
N ASP A 345 -0.19 -9.25 23.56
CA ASP A 345 -0.54 -9.37 22.15
C ASP A 345 -1.86 -8.61 21.90
N ILE A 346 -1.87 -7.78 20.88
CA ILE A 346 -3.00 -6.92 20.48
C ILE A 346 -3.47 -7.40 19.12
N ALA A 347 -4.67 -7.96 19.03
CA ALA A 347 -5.25 -8.35 17.76
C ALA A 347 -5.76 -7.12 17.00
N LEU A 348 -5.50 -7.12 15.70
CA LEU A 348 -5.79 -6.02 14.77
C LEU A 348 -6.62 -6.56 13.61
N ASP A 349 -7.66 -5.81 13.22
CA ASP A 349 -8.46 -6.09 12.05
C ASP A 349 -8.57 -4.83 11.19
N VAL A 350 -8.30 -4.94 9.89
CA VAL A 350 -8.43 -3.83 8.94
C VAL A 350 -9.60 -4.10 8.00
N ALA A 351 -10.54 -3.21 7.94
CA ALA A 351 -11.65 -3.26 6.98
C ALA A 351 -12.24 -1.87 6.74
N ASN A 352 -12.71 -1.62 5.51
CA ASN A 352 -13.37 -0.35 5.15
C ASN A 352 -12.51 0.90 5.43
N GLY A 353 -11.20 0.80 5.24
CA GLY A 353 -10.26 1.90 5.51
C GLY A 353 -10.02 2.19 6.99
N ARG A 354 -10.35 1.26 7.88
CA ARG A 354 -10.26 1.40 9.33
C ARG A 354 -9.50 0.23 9.94
N LEU A 355 -8.65 0.53 10.91
CA LEU A 355 -7.98 -0.44 11.78
C LEU A 355 -8.76 -0.57 13.09
N ASP A 356 -9.39 -1.69 13.32
CA ASP A 356 -10.03 -2.04 14.58
C ASP A 356 -9.01 -2.72 15.51
N ILE A 357 -8.94 -2.27 16.76
CA ILE A 357 -8.06 -2.76 17.79
C ILE A 357 -8.92 -3.55 18.80
N ALA A 358 -8.69 -4.86 18.85
CA ALA A 358 -9.42 -5.71 19.78
C ALA A 358 -9.07 -5.35 21.24
N PRO A 359 -9.96 -5.64 22.20
CA PRO A 359 -9.70 -5.38 23.61
C PRO A 359 -8.41 -6.06 24.09
N PHE A 360 -7.53 -5.27 24.70
CA PHE A 360 -6.27 -5.75 25.29
C PHE A 360 -6.04 -5.09 26.65
N GLU A 361 -5.17 -5.68 27.47
CA GLU A 361 -4.76 -5.13 28.77
C GLU A 361 -3.23 -5.03 28.86
N LEU A 362 -2.74 -3.87 29.33
CA LEU A 362 -1.39 -3.70 29.86
C LEU A 362 -1.44 -3.89 31.36
N VAL A 363 -0.79 -4.95 31.85
CA VAL A 363 -0.80 -5.31 33.27
C VAL A 363 0.48 -4.80 33.92
N SER A 364 0.32 -3.91 34.93
CA SER A 364 1.37 -3.45 35.84
C SER A 364 1.18 -4.08 37.23
N GLU A 365 2.17 -3.95 38.12
CA GLU A 365 2.05 -4.38 39.51
C GLU A 365 0.97 -3.62 40.28
N ALA A 366 0.76 -2.32 39.97
CA ALA A 366 -0.11 -1.43 40.72
C ALA A 366 -1.48 -1.20 40.03
N PHE A 367 -1.61 -1.43 38.72
CA PHE A 367 -2.82 -1.15 37.96
C PHE A 367 -2.87 -1.97 36.68
N LYS A 368 -4.00 -1.88 35.95
CA LYS A 368 -4.15 -2.36 34.58
C LYS A 368 -4.71 -1.25 33.71
N LEU A 369 -4.26 -1.22 32.45
CA LEU A 369 -4.83 -0.38 31.41
C LEU A 369 -5.47 -1.28 30.35
N GLY A 370 -6.78 -1.20 30.20
CA GLY A 370 -7.49 -1.81 29.10
C GLY A 370 -7.70 -0.80 27.97
N SER A 371 -7.60 -1.21 26.74
CA SER A 371 -7.98 -0.37 25.60
C SER A 371 -8.60 -1.20 24.49
N ALA A 372 -9.53 -0.58 23.75
CA ALA A 372 -10.15 -1.10 22.54
C ALA A 372 -10.67 0.06 21.70
N GLY A 373 -10.88 -0.17 20.42
CA GLY A 373 -11.48 0.85 19.54
C GLY A 373 -10.95 0.76 18.13
N TRP A 374 -10.85 1.91 17.47
CA TRP A 374 -10.43 1.93 16.08
C TRP A 374 -9.64 3.20 15.74
N VAL A 375 -8.86 3.07 14.66
CA VAL A 375 -8.10 4.14 14.01
C VAL A 375 -8.49 4.15 12.54
N ASP A 376 -8.99 5.29 12.04
CA ASP A 376 -9.19 5.47 10.61
C ASP A 376 -7.83 5.70 9.93
N LEU A 377 -7.60 5.03 8.81
CA LEU A 377 -6.34 5.15 8.06
C LEU A 377 -6.11 6.56 7.47
N GLN A 378 -7.15 7.41 7.49
CA GLN A 378 -7.10 8.82 7.08
C GLN A 378 -6.94 9.80 8.25
N GLY A 379 -6.86 9.30 9.49
CA GLY A 379 -6.40 10.09 10.63
C GLY A 379 -7.24 10.12 11.90
N PRO A 380 -8.60 10.10 11.89
CA PRO A 380 -9.37 10.10 13.12
C PRO A 380 -9.22 8.80 13.92
N ILE A 381 -9.30 8.93 15.24
CA ILE A 381 -9.27 7.79 16.17
C ILE A 381 -10.50 7.81 17.08
N SER A 382 -10.89 6.63 17.55
CA SER A 382 -11.88 6.47 18.61
C SER A 382 -11.52 5.25 19.45
N LEU A 383 -10.91 5.49 20.60
CA LEU A 383 -10.47 4.46 21.52
C LEU A 383 -11.17 4.64 22.86
N ARG A 384 -11.45 3.54 23.52
CA ARG A 384 -11.81 3.51 24.92
C ARG A 384 -10.61 3.08 25.73
N LEU A 385 -10.27 3.82 26.76
CA LEU A 385 -9.22 3.49 27.72
C LEU A 385 -9.83 3.24 29.09
N ASP A 386 -9.65 2.07 29.62
CA ASP A 386 -10.12 1.70 30.97
C ASP A 386 -8.90 1.59 31.91
N VAL A 387 -8.94 2.33 33.00
CA VAL A 387 -7.93 2.29 34.07
C VAL A 387 -8.48 1.53 35.24
N PHE A 388 -7.85 0.41 35.58
CA PHE A 388 -8.17 -0.41 36.74
C PHE A 388 -7.08 -0.24 37.79
N ALA A 389 -7.39 0.30 38.97
CA ALA A 389 -6.42 0.46 40.02
C ALA A 389 -7.07 0.40 41.41
N PRO A 390 -6.29 0.15 42.47
CA PRO A 390 -6.77 0.24 43.83
C PRO A 390 -7.44 1.58 44.12
N ARG A 391 -8.55 1.54 44.83
CA ARG A 391 -9.38 2.71 45.14
C ARG A 391 -8.62 3.84 45.83
N ASP A 392 -7.67 3.50 46.68
CA ASP A 392 -6.85 4.43 47.45
C ASP A 392 -5.83 5.22 46.61
N LEU A 393 -5.54 4.75 45.41
CA LEU A 393 -4.67 5.43 44.45
C LEU A 393 -5.39 6.49 43.63
N MET A 394 -6.74 6.55 43.69
CA MET A 394 -7.53 7.43 42.82
C MET A 394 -8.31 8.51 43.60
N SER A 395 -8.30 9.74 43.09
CA SER A 395 -9.05 10.88 43.63
C SER A 395 -9.65 11.71 42.50
N ILE A 396 -10.82 11.30 41.99
CA ILE A 396 -11.44 11.92 40.81
C ILE A 396 -12.14 13.22 41.24
N GLY A 397 -11.74 14.34 40.66
CA GLY A 397 -12.31 15.64 40.96
C GLY A 397 -13.82 15.71 40.69
N GLY A 398 -14.60 16.20 41.66
CA GLY A 398 -16.05 16.33 41.55
C GLY A 398 -16.86 15.05 41.84
N VAL A 399 -16.18 13.91 42.12
CA VAL A 399 -16.84 12.66 42.51
C VAL A 399 -16.66 12.43 44.01
N THR A 400 -17.75 12.20 44.74
CA THR A 400 -17.68 11.94 46.19
C THR A 400 -17.13 10.55 46.51
N GLY A 401 -16.51 10.41 47.69
CA GLY A 401 -15.98 9.13 48.15
C GLY A 401 -17.00 8.00 48.13
N ASP A 402 -18.24 8.27 48.55
CA ASP A 402 -19.33 7.28 48.56
C ASP A 402 -19.64 6.72 47.16
N VAL A 403 -19.52 7.57 46.10
CA VAL A 403 -19.76 7.13 44.71
C VAL A 403 -18.57 6.28 44.25
N LEU A 404 -17.34 6.67 44.55
CA LEU A 404 -16.16 5.87 44.25
C LEU A 404 -16.17 4.53 44.97
N ASP A 405 -16.58 4.50 46.24
CA ASP A 405 -16.71 3.28 47.00
C ASP A 405 -17.81 2.35 46.45
N ALA A 406 -18.86 2.93 45.88
CA ALA A 406 -19.91 2.15 45.23
C ALA A 406 -19.50 1.54 43.87
N LEU A 407 -18.46 2.10 43.24
CA LEU A 407 -17.86 1.61 41.99
C LEU A 407 -16.68 0.68 42.21
N THR A 408 -16.23 0.54 43.47
CA THR A 408 -15.12 -0.34 43.85
C THR A 408 -15.62 -1.81 43.91
N ASP A 409 -14.84 -2.69 43.29
CA ASP A 409 -15.14 -4.12 43.30
C ASP A 409 -14.85 -4.78 44.65
N GLU A 410 -15.10 -6.09 44.74
CA GLU A 410 -14.88 -6.86 45.98
C GLU A 410 -13.38 -6.95 46.38
N ASN A 411 -12.47 -6.69 45.46
CA ASN A 411 -11.03 -6.69 45.69
C ASN A 411 -10.47 -5.32 46.03
N GLY A 412 -11.32 -4.30 46.11
CA GLY A 412 -10.90 -2.93 46.39
C GLY A 412 -10.40 -2.17 45.16
N TRP A 413 -10.69 -2.66 43.95
CA TRP A 413 -10.30 -2.02 42.68
C TRP A 413 -11.41 -1.16 42.10
N LEU A 414 -11.03 -0.05 41.51
CA LEU A 414 -11.91 0.88 40.83
C LEU A 414 -11.59 0.90 39.35
N THR A 415 -12.61 0.89 38.50
CA THR A 415 -12.49 1.07 37.07
C THR A 415 -12.94 2.46 36.67
N VAL A 416 -12.10 3.16 35.92
CA VAL A 416 -12.40 4.49 35.35
C VAL A 416 -12.15 4.44 33.86
N SER A 417 -13.14 4.83 33.09
CA SER A 417 -13.12 4.78 31.64
C SER A 417 -12.95 6.19 31.05
N PHE A 418 -12.22 6.27 29.94
CA PHE A 418 -11.99 7.47 29.16
C PHE A 418 -12.30 7.19 27.69
N ASP A 419 -12.92 8.15 27.05
CA ASP A 419 -13.05 8.18 25.59
C ASP A 419 -11.90 8.99 25.02
N VAL A 420 -11.17 8.42 24.06
CA VAL A 420 -10.04 9.04 23.38
C VAL A 420 -10.39 9.20 21.90
N GLY A 421 -10.58 10.43 21.47
CA GLY A 421 -10.91 10.83 20.10
C GLY A 421 -9.80 11.67 19.47
N GLY A 422 -10.15 12.42 18.40
CA GLY A 422 -9.20 13.30 17.71
C GLY A 422 -8.33 12.56 16.68
N SER A 423 -7.03 12.78 16.69
CA SER A 423 -6.06 12.10 15.83
C SER A 423 -4.91 11.49 16.66
N LEU A 424 -4.12 10.58 16.06
CA LEU A 424 -2.97 9.97 16.75
C LEU A 424 -1.94 11.01 17.23
N GLY A 425 -1.76 12.11 16.48
CA GLY A 425 -0.82 13.20 16.85
C GLY A 425 -1.38 14.13 17.91
N GLU A 426 -2.70 14.32 17.97
CA GLU A 426 -3.40 15.25 18.88
C GLU A 426 -4.68 14.55 19.41
N PRO A 427 -4.55 13.59 20.32
CA PRO A 427 -5.71 12.91 20.91
C PRO A 427 -6.44 13.80 21.88
N ASP A 428 -7.78 13.77 21.82
CA ASP A 428 -8.70 14.40 22.78
C ASP A 428 -9.18 13.35 23.79
N VAL A 429 -8.99 13.61 25.06
CA VAL A 429 -9.30 12.67 26.15
C VAL A 429 -10.41 13.21 27.03
N ALA A 430 -11.52 12.49 27.12
CA ALA A 430 -12.67 12.82 27.94
C ALA A 430 -12.93 11.68 28.96
N LEU A 431 -13.29 12.07 30.21
CA LEU A 431 -13.73 11.11 31.21
C LEU A 431 -15.15 10.63 30.89
N ASP A 432 -15.38 9.31 30.84
CA ASP A 432 -16.71 8.74 30.75
C ASP A 432 -17.43 8.90 32.11
N THR A 433 -18.33 9.86 32.18
CA THR A 433 -19.07 10.19 33.41
C THR A 433 -20.32 9.31 33.62
N THR A 434 -20.73 8.51 32.65
CA THR A 434 -21.97 7.71 32.68
C THR A 434 -21.99 6.73 33.83
N ILE A 435 -20.86 6.06 34.10
CA ILE A 435 -20.72 5.10 35.20
C ILE A 435 -20.90 5.78 36.57
N PHE A 436 -20.43 7.01 36.76
CA PHE A 436 -20.56 7.77 37.99
C PHE A 436 -22.00 8.22 38.21
N GLU A 437 -22.71 8.64 37.16
CA GLU A 437 -24.10 8.98 37.24
C GLU A 437 -24.98 7.79 37.59
N GLU A 438 -24.73 6.62 37.01
CA GLU A 438 -25.44 5.38 37.31
C GLU A 438 -25.17 4.92 38.75
N ALA A 439 -23.93 5.00 39.21
CA ALA A 439 -23.58 4.69 40.58
C ALA A 439 -24.23 5.63 41.60
N ALA A 440 -24.23 6.93 41.30
CA ALA A 440 -24.88 7.91 42.14
C ALA A 440 -26.41 7.63 42.23
N ARG A 441 -27.07 7.33 41.12
CA ARG A 441 -28.50 6.94 41.08
C ARG A 441 -28.78 5.64 41.82
N SER A 442 -27.88 4.63 41.71
CA SER A 442 -28.03 3.35 42.41
C SER A 442 -27.70 3.46 43.90
N GLY A 443 -26.71 4.29 44.27
CA GLY A 443 -26.35 4.62 45.67
C GLY A 443 -27.48 5.33 46.41
N LEU A 444 -28.14 6.29 45.74
CA LEU A 444 -29.36 6.92 46.28
C LEU A 444 -30.48 5.91 46.53
N LYS A 445 -30.73 4.98 45.60
CA LYS A 445 -31.69 3.91 45.78
C LYS A 445 -31.36 2.97 46.95
N LYS A 446 -30.07 2.62 47.14
CA LYS A 446 -29.59 1.80 48.29
C LYS A 446 -29.70 2.56 49.59
N GLY A 447 -29.42 3.86 49.66
CA GLY A 447 -29.56 4.73 50.82
C GLY A 447 -31.04 4.87 51.27
N ILE A 448 -31.94 5.09 50.30
CA ILE A 448 -33.38 5.12 50.57
C ILE A 448 -33.89 3.77 51.09
N LYS A 449 -33.45 2.66 50.46
CA LYS A 449 -33.85 1.29 50.93
C LYS A 449 -33.35 0.98 52.32
N LYS A 450 -32.12 1.40 52.71
CA LYS A 450 -31.55 1.25 54.06
C LYS A 450 -32.29 2.16 55.08
N GLY A 451 -32.65 3.38 54.69
CA GLY A 451 -33.44 4.30 55.51
C GLY A 451 -34.83 3.77 55.78
N ILE A 452 -35.53 3.24 54.78
CA ILE A 452 -36.88 2.65 54.95
C ILE A 452 -36.85 1.36 55.79
N SER A 453 -35.84 0.49 55.57
CA SER A 453 -35.72 -0.74 56.37
C SER A 453 -35.37 -0.46 57.85
N GLY A 454 -34.70 0.67 58.13
CA GLY A 454 -34.45 1.14 59.52
C GLY A 454 -35.68 1.72 60.21
N LEU A 455 -36.60 2.27 59.43
CA LEU A 455 -37.87 2.82 59.95
C LEU A 455 -38.91 1.71 60.25
N ILE A 456 -38.89 0.62 59.51
CA ILE A 456 -39.84 -0.52 59.67
C ILE A 456 -39.44 -1.43 60.82
N LYS A 457 -38.25 -1.32 61.40
CA LYS A 457 -37.77 -2.13 62.55
C LYS A 457 -37.93 -1.43 63.90
N LYS A 458 -38.72 -0.40 63.98
CA LYS A 458 -38.98 0.34 65.20
C LYS A 458 -40.46 0.34 65.56
N ASP A 459 -41.05 -0.90 65.71
CA ASP A 459 -42.27 -1.16 66.49
C ASP A 459 -42.13 -2.51 67.17
#